data_8405a5a276a86fa3dc115e8ac3577eb9
#
_entry.id   8405a5a276a86fa3dc115e8ac3577eb9
#
_cell.length_a   1.000
_cell.length_b   1.000
_cell.length_c   1.000
_cell.angle_alpha   90.00
_cell.angle_beta   90.00
_cell.angle_gamma   90.00
#
_symmetry.space_group_name_H-M   'P 1'
#
loop_
_entity.id
_entity.type
_entity.pdbx_description
1 polymer ?
#
loop_
_entity_poly.entity_id
_entity_poly.type
_entity_poly.pdbx_seq_one_letter_code
_entity_poly.pdbx_strand_id
1 'polypeptide(L)'
;MNTALVLSLRARTRARPPVVTTCVTKKIDMKLIKVLTWAMWSLIFTLTSLPGLAADYPAPQEGSWVVRDFRFHTGEVLPELRLHYTIVGVPTGEPVLILHGTTGSATGMLNPGFAGELFGPGQPLDAIRYYLILPDAIGTGKSSKPSDGLRASFPNYNYDDMVEAQYRLVTEHLGVRHLRLVLGNSMGGMHTWLWAQKYPDFMDIAVPMASLPTEMSGRNWMTRRLIIDSIRNDPEWMHGNYTKQPRSAQFASVFYDIATSGGNQALQKTAPTREKADQLLDQRLSAPFRGDANDLLYQWESSGDYNASGGLERIQAALLAINSADDERNPPELGLLDREIKRVKNGRVLLIPGSDETAGHGTTARARFWKKELGELLQSVPATQSEGGARGGQTKR
;
A
#
# COMPACT_ATOMS: atom_id res chain seq x y z
N MET A 1 -34.69 -59.82 -19.77
CA MET A 1 -34.15 -61.00 -19.07
C MET A 1 -33.07 -60.48 -18.17
N ASN A 2 -33.43 -60.27 -16.90
CA ASN A 2 -32.91 -60.92 -15.69
C ASN A 2 -31.42 -60.66 -15.44
N THR A 3 -30.93 -60.21 -14.32
CA THR A 3 -31.36 -60.42 -12.92
C THR A 3 -30.60 -59.43 -12.03
N ALA A 4 -31.28 -58.85 -11.06
CA ALA A 4 -30.70 -58.05 -9.98
C ALA A 4 -30.04 -58.96 -8.93
N LEU A 5 -28.92 -58.60 -8.37
CA LEU A 5 -28.33 -59.25 -7.20
C LEU A 5 -28.24 -58.23 -6.05
N VAL A 6 -29.10 -58.42 -5.05
CA VAL A 6 -29.11 -57.71 -3.77
C VAL A 6 -28.23 -58.47 -2.79
N LEU A 7 -27.16 -57.83 -2.29
CA LEU A 7 -26.36 -58.35 -1.19
C LEU A 7 -26.64 -57.56 0.08
N SER A 8 -27.34 -58.22 1.03
CA SER A 8 -27.62 -57.78 2.37
C SER A 8 -26.41 -58.05 3.28
N LEU A 9 -25.82 -57.01 3.86
CA LEU A 9 -24.81 -57.10 4.92
C LEU A 9 -25.46 -56.81 6.28
N ARG A 10 -25.63 -57.89 7.08
CA ARG A 10 -26.04 -57.82 8.50
C ARG A 10 -24.87 -57.26 9.33
N ALA A 11 -25.11 -56.14 10.02
CA ALA A 11 -24.22 -55.60 11.05
C ALA A 11 -24.40 -56.41 12.35
N ARG A 12 -23.31 -57.00 12.85
CA ARG A 12 -23.25 -57.62 14.19
C ARG A 12 -22.80 -56.54 15.19
N THR A 13 -23.70 -56.12 16.05
CA THR A 13 -23.41 -55.28 17.23
C THR A 13 -22.76 -56.14 18.33
N ARG A 14 -21.50 -55.82 18.67
CA ARG A 14 -20.85 -56.33 19.89
C ARG A 14 -21.09 -55.35 21.03
N ALA A 15 -21.77 -55.79 22.07
CA ALA A 15 -21.94 -55.06 23.32
C ALA A 15 -20.60 -54.98 24.08
N ARG A 16 -20.25 -53.81 24.59
CA ARG A 16 -19.13 -53.61 25.52
C ARG A 16 -19.63 -53.75 26.98
N PRO A 17 -18.81 -54.27 27.89
CA PRO A 17 -19.18 -54.38 29.30
C PRO A 17 -19.09 -52.99 30.00
N PRO A 18 -19.80 -52.79 31.12
CA PRO A 18 -19.83 -51.52 31.83
C PRO A 18 -18.52 -51.29 32.59
N VAL A 19 -17.99 -50.04 32.43
CA VAL A 19 -16.85 -49.54 33.21
C VAL A 19 -17.37 -49.03 34.55
N VAL A 20 -16.94 -49.68 35.65
CA VAL A 20 -17.20 -49.21 37.00
C VAL A 20 -16.20 -48.10 37.33
N THR A 21 -16.69 -46.87 37.43
CA THR A 21 -15.88 -45.71 37.82
C THR A 21 -15.98 -45.54 39.35
N THR A 22 -14.93 -45.92 40.07
CA THR A 22 -14.78 -45.58 41.50
C THR A 22 -14.38 -44.14 41.64
N CYS A 23 -15.30 -43.32 42.19
CA CYS A 23 -15.07 -41.91 42.50
C CYS A 23 -14.29 -41.80 43.81
N VAL A 24 -13.00 -41.43 43.73
CA VAL A 24 -12.17 -41.06 44.92
C VAL A 24 -12.25 -39.56 45.08
N THR A 25 -13.11 -39.10 46.01
CA THR A 25 -13.19 -37.71 46.42
C THR A 25 -12.02 -37.35 47.34
N LYS A 26 -10.95 -36.74 46.82
CA LYS A 26 -9.95 -36.05 47.66
C LYS A 26 -10.51 -34.70 48.07
N LYS A 27 -10.74 -34.49 49.39
CA LYS A 27 -11.02 -33.15 49.96
C LYS A 27 -9.77 -32.24 49.74
N ILE A 28 -9.90 -31.28 48.86
CA ILE A 28 -8.88 -30.22 48.64
C ILE A 28 -9.12 -29.13 49.69
N ASP A 29 -8.10 -28.81 50.46
CA ASP A 29 -8.15 -27.80 51.53
C ASP A 29 -8.31 -26.40 50.91
N MET A 30 -9.45 -25.75 51.18
CA MET A 30 -9.83 -24.44 50.66
C MET A 30 -8.90 -23.30 51.10
N LYS A 31 -8.03 -23.51 52.09
CA LYS A 31 -7.05 -22.49 52.49
C LYS A 31 -5.87 -22.35 51.52
N LEU A 32 -5.51 -23.47 50.84
CA LEU A 32 -4.40 -23.45 49.85
C LEU A 32 -4.80 -22.73 48.54
N ILE A 33 -6.07 -22.81 48.16
CA ILE A 33 -6.58 -22.17 46.93
C ILE A 33 -6.58 -20.62 47.08
N LYS A 34 -6.88 -20.08 48.25
CA LYS A 34 -6.88 -18.61 48.45
C LYS A 34 -5.49 -17.97 48.42
N VAL A 35 -4.45 -18.68 48.80
CA VAL A 35 -3.07 -18.18 48.76
C VAL A 35 -2.53 -18.21 47.35
N LEU A 36 -2.87 -19.23 46.52
CA LEU A 36 -2.47 -19.33 45.12
C LEU A 36 -3.20 -18.33 44.21
N THR A 37 -4.45 -17.99 44.51
CA THR A 37 -5.18 -16.96 43.73
C THR A 37 -4.64 -15.55 44.02
N TRP A 38 -4.20 -15.21 45.21
CA TRP A 38 -3.58 -13.91 45.49
C TRP A 38 -2.19 -13.76 44.88
N ALA A 39 -1.38 -14.83 44.84
CA ALA A 39 -0.09 -14.82 44.16
C ALA A 39 -0.21 -14.71 42.64
N MET A 40 -1.24 -15.30 42.03
CA MET A 40 -1.52 -15.20 40.56
C MET A 40 -2.03 -13.80 40.17
N TRP A 41 -2.80 -13.11 41.04
CA TRP A 41 -3.26 -11.75 40.77
C TRP A 41 -2.14 -10.69 40.93
N SER A 42 -1.13 -10.93 41.77
CA SER A 42 0.03 -10.07 41.87
C SER A 42 1.03 -10.23 40.72
N LEU A 43 1.00 -11.37 39.98
CA LEU A 43 1.87 -11.61 38.81
C LEU A 43 1.28 -11.08 37.51
N ILE A 44 -0.04 -10.82 37.46
CA ILE A 44 -0.72 -10.28 36.26
C ILE A 44 -0.58 -8.75 36.16
N PHE A 45 -0.20 -8.05 37.24
CA PHE A 45 -0.08 -6.59 37.25
C PHE A 45 1.34 -6.06 36.95
N THR A 46 2.31 -6.94 36.64
CA THR A 46 3.65 -6.56 36.14
C THR A 46 3.94 -7.03 34.75
N LEU A 47 2.91 -7.28 33.90
CA LEU A 47 3.08 -7.08 32.48
C LEU A 47 3.17 -5.57 32.24
N THR A 48 4.34 -5.03 32.57
CA THR A 48 4.80 -3.78 31.96
C THR A 48 4.58 -3.94 30.48
N SER A 49 3.65 -3.15 29.93
CA SER A 49 3.63 -2.85 28.50
C SER A 49 5.09 -2.62 28.11
N LEU A 50 5.69 -3.58 27.38
CA LEU A 50 6.90 -3.30 26.64
C LEU A 50 6.59 -2.00 25.90
N PRO A 51 7.35 -0.92 26.10
CA PRO A 51 7.18 0.25 25.28
C PRO A 51 7.33 -0.29 23.87
N GLY A 52 6.26 -0.22 23.06
CA GLY A 52 6.40 -0.38 21.64
C GLY A 52 7.56 0.54 21.28
N LEU A 53 8.60 0.01 20.63
CA LEU A 53 9.74 0.82 20.21
C LEU A 53 9.15 2.05 19.54
N ALA A 54 9.18 3.19 20.23
CA ALA A 54 8.75 4.46 19.69
C ALA A 54 9.54 4.62 18.40
N ALA A 55 8.86 4.95 17.29
CA ALA A 55 9.54 5.20 16.05
C ALA A 55 10.62 6.27 16.31
N ASP A 56 11.81 6.04 15.80
CA ASP A 56 13.00 6.87 16.04
C ASP A 56 12.95 8.20 15.26
N TYR A 57 11.73 8.68 14.91
CA TYR A 57 11.47 9.90 14.19
C TYR A 57 10.30 10.69 14.81
N PRO A 58 10.16 12.00 14.53
CA PRO A 58 9.07 12.83 15.07
C PRO A 58 7.69 12.23 14.83
N ALA A 59 6.78 12.42 15.79
CA ALA A 59 5.42 11.92 15.70
C ALA A 59 4.73 12.46 14.43
N PRO A 60 4.08 11.59 13.62
CA PRO A 60 3.33 12.00 12.45
C PRO A 60 2.18 12.95 12.82
N GLN A 61 1.93 13.95 11.97
CA GLN A 61 0.83 14.88 12.08
C GLN A 61 -0.12 14.69 10.90
N GLU A 62 -1.39 14.48 11.19
CA GLU A 62 -2.41 14.34 10.15
C GLU A 62 -3.10 15.68 9.88
N GLY A 63 -3.43 15.93 8.62
CA GLY A 63 -4.19 17.07 8.17
C GLY A 63 -5.17 16.73 7.07
N SER A 64 -6.10 17.62 6.82
CA SER A 64 -7.03 17.52 5.69
C SER A 64 -7.26 18.88 5.07
N TRP A 65 -7.40 18.90 3.76
CA TRP A 65 -7.74 20.08 2.99
C TRP A 65 -8.89 19.80 2.04
N VAL A 66 -9.78 20.75 1.85
CA VAL A 66 -10.93 20.63 0.93
C VAL A 66 -10.67 21.47 -0.29
N VAL A 67 -10.53 20.81 -1.44
CA VAL A 67 -10.49 21.45 -2.75
C VAL A 67 -11.92 21.72 -3.19
N ARG A 68 -12.24 22.99 -3.46
CA ARG A 68 -13.55 23.39 -3.96
C ARG A 68 -13.63 23.19 -5.48
N ASP A 69 -14.78 22.71 -5.94
CA ASP A 69 -15.13 22.56 -7.36
C ASP A 69 -14.05 21.84 -8.18
N PHE A 70 -13.57 20.70 -7.63
CA PHE A 70 -12.56 19.90 -8.33
C PHE A 70 -13.14 19.29 -9.58
N ARG A 71 -12.56 19.62 -10.72
CA ARG A 71 -12.98 19.12 -12.03
C ARG A 71 -12.11 17.93 -12.43
N PHE A 72 -12.76 16.79 -12.64
CA PHE A 72 -12.12 15.54 -13.10
C PHE A 72 -11.91 15.57 -14.63
N HIS A 73 -11.05 14.67 -15.10
CA HIS A 73 -10.78 14.49 -16.54
C HIS A 73 -12.05 14.21 -17.35
N THR A 74 -13.06 13.58 -16.74
CA THR A 74 -14.39 13.33 -17.35
C THR A 74 -15.22 14.61 -17.57
N GLY A 75 -14.81 15.71 -16.98
CA GLY A 75 -15.56 16.96 -16.94
C GLY A 75 -16.54 17.08 -15.77
N GLU A 76 -16.76 16.01 -15.00
CA GLU A 76 -17.54 16.02 -13.78
C GLU A 76 -16.88 16.91 -12.72
N VAL A 77 -17.69 17.53 -11.86
CA VAL A 77 -17.21 18.43 -10.81
C VAL A 77 -17.69 17.90 -9.46
N LEU A 78 -16.76 17.71 -8.53
CA LEU A 78 -17.09 17.45 -7.12
C LEU A 78 -16.97 18.78 -6.36
N PRO A 79 -18.06 19.28 -5.75
CA PRO A 79 -18.05 20.58 -5.05
C PRO A 79 -17.03 20.64 -3.91
N GLU A 80 -16.84 19.52 -3.22
CA GLU A 80 -15.88 19.40 -2.12
C GLU A 80 -15.10 18.08 -2.23
N LEU A 81 -13.84 18.16 -2.68
CA LEU A 81 -12.90 17.06 -2.66
C LEU A 81 -12.01 17.19 -1.42
N ARG A 82 -12.21 16.33 -0.41
CA ARG A 82 -11.33 16.25 0.76
C ARG A 82 -10.07 15.48 0.41
N LEU A 83 -8.92 16.08 0.65
CA LEU A 83 -7.61 15.46 0.56
C LEU A 83 -7.02 15.37 1.96
N HIS A 84 -6.78 14.15 2.42
CA HIS A 84 -6.11 13.88 3.69
C HIS A 84 -4.61 13.67 3.44
N TYR A 85 -3.78 14.03 4.40
CA TYR A 85 -2.34 13.84 4.33
C TYR A 85 -1.74 13.66 5.72
N THR A 86 -0.56 13.05 5.75
CA THR A 86 0.27 12.92 6.94
C THR A 86 1.60 13.62 6.70
N ILE A 87 2.09 14.32 7.72
CA ILE A 87 3.38 14.99 7.71
C ILE A 87 4.28 14.39 8.77
N VAL A 88 5.56 14.21 8.43
CA VAL A 88 6.62 13.89 9.40
C VAL A 88 7.74 14.90 9.20
N GLY A 89 8.22 15.47 10.31
CA GLY A 89 9.19 16.58 10.29
C GLY A 89 8.52 17.96 10.35
N VAL A 90 9.29 19.00 10.04
CA VAL A 90 8.85 20.40 10.16
C VAL A 90 8.84 21.11 8.80
N PRO A 91 7.94 22.09 8.56
CA PRO A 91 7.82 22.78 7.27
C PRO A 91 9.06 23.54 6.81
N THR A 92 10.04 23.75 7.70
CA THR A 92 11.35 24.38 7.37
C THR A 92 12.34 23.38 6.78
N GLY A 93 12.06 22.09 6.82
CA GLY A 93 12.88 21.04 6.18
C GLY A 93 12.74 21.03 4.67
N GLU A 94 13.64 20.32 3.98
CA GLU A 94 13.56 20.13 2.53
C GLU A 94 12.31 19.29 2.19
N PRO A 95 11.38 19.77 1.33
CA PRO A 95 10.12 19.06 1.09
C PRO A 95 10.31 17.79 0.27
N VAL A 96 9.74 16.71 0.74
CA VAL A 96 9.73 15.38 0.09
C VAL A 96 8.29 14.88 -0.03
N LEU A 97 7.87 14.54 -1.22
CA LEU A 97 6.56 13.95 -1.49
C LEU A 97 6.68 12.43 -1.60
N ILE A 98 5.92 11.69 -0.77
CA ILE A 98 5.95 10.23 -0.69
C ILE A 98 4.56 9.68 -1.04
N LEU A 99 4.49 8.86 -2.10
CA LEU A 99 3.24 8.40 -2.72
C LEU A 99 3.05 6.89 -2.53
N HIS A 100 1.92 6.51 -1.93
CA HIS A 100 1.58 5.10 -1.65
C HIS A 100 1.06 4.36 -2.89
N GLY A 101 1.01 3.02 -2.80
CA GLY A 101 0.45 2.14 -3.84
C GLY A 101 -1.09 2.02 -3.80
N THR A 102 -1.66 1.35 -4.80
CA THR A 102 -3.11 1.03 -4.88
C THR A 102 -3.57 0.37 -3.58
N THR A 103 -4.73 0.72 -3.08
CA THR A 103 -5.32 0.30 -1.80
C THR A 103 -4.53 0.69 -0.55
N GLY A 104 -3.44 1.44 -0.72
CA GLY A 104 -2.63 1.95 0.39
C GLY A 104 -3.17 3.23 1.01
N SER A 105 -2.37 3.81 1.90
CA SER A 105 -2.63 5.10 2.53
C SER A 105 -1.31 5.72 3.02
N ALA A 106 -1.35 7.01 3.36
CA ALA A 106 -0.23 7.69 4.00
C ALA A 106 0.25 6.95 5.26
N THR A 107 -0.67 6.58 6.14
CA THR A 107 -0.34 5.85 7.38
C THR A 107 0.20 4.45 7.11
N GLY A 108 -0.19 3.81 6.01
CA GLY A 108 0.36 2.51 5.59
C GLY A 108 1.86 2.56 5.25
N MET A 109 2.38 3.75 4.87
CA MET A 109 3.81 3.96 4.63
C MET A 109 4.62 4.12 5.92
N LEU A 110 3.97 4.35 7.08
CA LEU A 110 4.62 4.53 8.38
C LEU A 110 4.96 3.19 9.06
N ASN A 111 5.20 2.15 8.29
CA ASN A 111 5.57 0.84 8.81
C ASN A 111 7.09 0.71 9.06
N PRO A 112 7.53 -0.25 9.89
CA PRO A 112 8.95 -0.44 10.21
C PRO A 112 9.84 -0.70 8.98
N GLY A 113 9.33 -1.37 7.94
CA GLY A 113 10.09 -1.72 6.73
C GLY A 113 10.31 -0.55 5.77
N PHE A 114 9.52 0.53 5.89
CA PHE A 114 9.66 1.74 5.09
C PHE A 114 10.08 2.94 5.95
N ALA A 115 9.19 3.50 6.74
CA ALA A 115 9.49 4.68 7.56
C ALA A 115 10.56 4.40 8.63
N GLY A 116 10.54 3.21 9.25
CA GLY A 116 11.55 2.79 10.22
C GLY A 116 12.96 2.67 9.64
N GLU A 117 13.08 2.48 8.33
CA GLU A 117 14.35 2.38 7.62
C GLU A 117 14.82 3.71 6.99
N LEU A 118 13.93 4.74 6.94
CA LEU A 118 14.17 5.96 6.18
C LEU A 118 14.12 7.24 6.99
N PHE A 119 13.28 7.36 8.04
CA PHE A 119 12.89 8.63 8.64
C PHE A 119 13.65 8.98 9.92
N GLY A 120 14.33 8.02 10.54
CA GLY A 120 15.10 8.22 11.76
C GLY A 120 16.37 9.05 11.57
N PRO A 121 17.02 9.46 12.68
CA PRO A 121 18.25 10.24 12.65
C PRO A 121 19.34 9.59 11.81
N GLY A 122 19.93 10.35 10.88
CA GLY A 122 20.99 9.89 10.00
C GLY A 122 20.56 8.95 8.88
N GLN A 123 19.28 8.60 8.79
CA GLN A 123 18.72 7.84 7.68
C GLN A 123 18.50 8.72 6.44
N PRO A 124 18.32 8.13 5.22
CA PRO A 124 18.25 8.91 3.99
C PRO A 124 17.20 10.02 3.95
N LEU A 125 16.06 9.82 4.61
CA LEU A 125 14.98 10.81 4.72
C LEU A 125 14.76 11.24 6.17
N ASP A 126 15.85 11.49 6.90
CA ASP A 126 15.85 11.96 8.27
C ASP A 126 14.85 13.12 8.47
N ALA A 127 13.79 12.87 9.25
CA ALA A 127 12.69 13.81 9.45
C ALA A 127 13.08 15.09 10.25
N ILE A 128 14.31 15.19 10.75
CA ILE A 128 14.86 16.44 11.29
C ILE A 128 15.27 17.38 10.14
N ARG A 129 15.71 16.82 9.00
CA ARG A 129 16.16 17.55 7.84
C ARG A 129 15.08 17.77 6.79
N TYR A 130 14.19 16.79 6.65
CA TYR A 130 13.19 16.74 5.60
C TYR A 130 11.79 17.03 6.12
N TYR A 131 11.00 17.70 5.29
CA TYR A 131 9.57 17.89 5.44
C TYR A 131 8.85 16.82 4.62
N LEU A 132 8.52 15.68 5.25
CA LEU A 132 7.96 14.52 4.58
C LEU A 132 6.44 14.66 4.47
N ILE A 133 5.94 14.70 3.25
CA ILE A 133 4.53 14.90 2.90
C ILE A 133 4.00 13.59 2.31
N LEU A 134 3.05 12.95 2.97
CA LEU A 134 2.43 11.70 2.57
C LEU A 134 0.91 11.92 2.36
N PRO A 135 0.43 12.23 1.15
CA PRO A 135 -1.00 12.35 0.90
C PRO A 135 -1.67 10.98 0.77
N ASP A 136 -2.93 10.88 1.22
CA ASP A 136 -3.84 9.85 0.76
C ASP A 136 -4.34 10.24 -0.64
N ALA A 137 -4.22 9.36 -1.62
CA ALA A 137 -4.74 9.61 -2.97
C ALA A 137 -6.29 9.66 -2.96
N ILE A 138 -6.90 10.27 -3.99
CA ILE A 138 -8.35 10.19 -4.21
C ILE A 138 -8.77 8.71 -4.20
N GLY A 139 -9.85 8.39 -3.52
CA GLY A 139 -10.38 7.02 -3.43
C GLY A 139 -9.71 6.17 -2.33
N THR A 140 -8.77 6.71 -1.54
CA THR A 140 -8.03 5.95 -0.53
C THR A 140 -8.01 6.63 0.84
N GLY A 141 -7.64 5.87 1.86
CA GLY A 141 -7.41 6.37 3.21
C GLY A 141 -8.56 7.21 3.76
N LYS A 142 -8.25 8.44 4.16
CA LYS A 142 -9.22 9.42 4.65
C LYS A 142 -9.54 10.51 3.61
N SER A 143 -8.98 10.45 2.39
CA SER A 143 -9.40 11.30 1.26
C SER A 143 -10.78 10.90 0.77
N SER A 144 -11.45 11.79 0.03
CA SER A 144 -12.78 11.52 -0.56
C SER A 144 -12.76 10.26 -1.42
N LYS A 145 -13.77 9.41 -1.24
CA LYS A 145 -13.88 8.12 -1.91
C LYS A 145 -15.35 7.70 -2.08
N PRO A 146 -15.66 6.75 -2.98
CA PRO A 146 -17.03 6.27 -3.21
C PRO A 146 -17.79 5.87 -1.94
N SER A 147 -17.14 5.15 -1.02
CA SER A 147 -17.77 4.69 0.22
C SER A 147 -18.14 5.80 1.22
N ASP A 148 -17.71 7.05 1.00
CA ASP A 148 -18.08 8.20 1.85
C ASP A 148 -19.52 8.68 1.62
N GLY A 149 -20.31 8.02 0.75
CA GLY A 149 -21.72 8.27 0.55
C GLY A 149 -22.19 8.33 -0.90
N LEU A 150 -21.36 8.77 -1.84
CA LEU A 150 -21.71 8.86 -3.26
C LEU A 150 -21.75 7.49 -3.96
N ARG A 151 -21.03 6.50 -3.42
CA ARG A 151 -20.99 5.14 -3.96
C ARG A 151 -20.66 5.14 -5.47
N ALA A 152 -21.48 4.47 -6.30
CA ALA A 152 -21.33 4.43 -7.76
C ALA A 152 -21.65 5.77 -8.48
N SER A 153 -22.08 6.80 -7.75
CA SER A 153 -22.22 8.16 -8.26
C SER A 153 -21.01 9.06 -7.94
N PHE A 154 -19.95 8.51 -7.35
CA PHE A 154 -18.70 9.23 -7.20
C PHE A 154 -18.11 9.47 -8.60
N PRO A 155 -17.56 10.67 -8.91
CA PRO A 155 -16.94 10.94 -10.19
C PRO A 155 -15.83 9.92 -10.53
N ASN A 156 -15.80 9.47 -11.79
CA ASN A 156 -14.69 8.63 -12.22
C ASN A 156 -13.42 9.47 -12.27
N TYR A 157 -12.37 8.95 -11.66
CA TYR A 157 -11.07 9.60 -11.60
C TYR A 157 -9.97 8.70 -12.17
N ASN A 158 -8.91 9.31 -12.64
CA ASN A 158 -7.73 8.63 -13.14
C ASN A 158 -6.45 9.08 -12.40
N TYR A 159 -5.29 8.60 -12.84
CA TYR A 159 -4.02 8.98 -12.22
C TYR A 159 -3.64 10.44 -12.48
N ASP A 160 -4.07 11.03 -13.59
CA ASP A 160 -3.86 12.45 -13.86
C ASP A 160 -4.62 13.34 -12.89
N ASP A 161 -5.86 12.98 -12.55
CA ASP A 161 -6.68 13.66 -11.52
C ASP A 161 -6.02 13.55 -10.14
N MET A 162 -5.50 12.36 -9.79
CA MET A 162 -4.82 12.16 -8.52
C MET A 162 -3.55 13.01 -8.42
N VAL A 163 -2.76 13.09 -9.48
CA VAL A 163 -1.53 13.91 -9.53
C VAL A 163 -1.88 15.41 -9.47
N GLU A 164 -2.93 15.84 -10.16
CA GLU A 164 -3.41 17.24 -10.08
C GLU A 164 -3.87 17.58 -8.65
N ALA A 165 -4.62 16.71 -7.99
CA ALA A 165 -5.05 16.91 -6.62
C ALA A 165 -3.84 17.00 -5.65
N GLN A 166 -2.84 16.13 -5.84
CA GLN A 166 -1.59 16.14 -5.07
C GLN A 166 -0.81 17.45 -5.31
N TYR A 167 -0.72 17.89 -6.56
CA TYR A 167 -0.04 19.14 -6.91
C TYR A 167 -0.70 20.35 -6.24
N ARG A 168 -2.01 20.45 -6.30
CA ARG A 168 -2.78 21.49 -5.62
C ARG A 168 -2.62 21.43 -4.09
N LEU A 169 -2.65 20.25 -3.49
CA LEU A 169 -2.37 20.09 -2.06
C LEU A 169 -0.99 20.65 -1.68
N VAL A 170 0.03 20.27 -2.44
CA VAL A 170 1.42 20.68 -2.19
C VAL A 170 1.63 22.18 -2.39
N THR A 171 1.06 22.75 -3.45
CA THR A 171 1.29 24.16 -3.83
C THR A 171 0.33 25.15 -3.16
N GLU A 172 -0.98 24.87 -3.20
CA GLU A 172 -2.01 25.82 -2.74
C GLU A 172 -2.21 25.74 -1.21
N HIS A 173 -2.18 24.53 -0.63
CA HIS A 173 -2.42 24.34 0.80
C HIS A 173 -1.14 24.35 1.63
N LEU A 174 -0.13 23.59 1.24
CA LEU A 174 1.13 23.47 1.99
C LEU A 174 2.15 24.55 1.61
N GLY A 175 1.91 25.33 0.53
CA GLY A 175 2.75 26.44 0.12
C GLY A 175 4.13 26.03 -0.39
N VAL A 176 4.34 24.76 -0.75
CA VAL A 176 5.60 24.24 -1.26
C VAL A 176 5.75 24.67 -2.72
N ARG A 177 6.89 25.26 -3.05
CA ARG A 177 7.20 25.78 -4.39
C ARG A 177 8.17 24.91 -5.18
N HIS A 178 8.87 24.01 -4.50
CA HIS A 178 9.81 23.08 -5.10
C HIS A 178 9.98 21.87 -4.17
N LEU A 179 10.10 20.67 -4.73
CA LEU A 179 10.31 19.44 -3.99
C LEU A 179 11.77 18.99 -4.12
N ARG A 180 12.38 18.61 -3.02
CA ARG A 180 13.66 17.91 -3.05
C ARG A 180 13.54 16.56 -3.73
N LEU A 181 12.44 15.85 -3.46
CA LEU A 181 12.23 14.49 -3.94
C LEU A 181 10.73 14.23 -4.10
N VAL A 182 10.37 13.56 -5.20
CA VAL A 182 9.12 12.80 -5.32
C VAL A 182 9.46 11.33 -5.38
N LEU A 183 8.91 10.54 -4.45
CA LEU A 183 9.15 9.10 -4.33
C LEU A 183 7.83 8.37 -4.21
N GLY A 184 7.65 7.28 -4.96
CA GLY A 184 6.40 6.56 -4.90
C GLY A 184 6.52 5.09 -5.25
N ASN A 185 5.62 4.27 -4.67
CA ASN A 185 5.60 2.82 -4.86
C ASN A 185 4.36 2.38 -5.65
N SER A 186 4.52 1.54 -6.66
CA SER A 186 3.42 1.00 -7.48
C SER A 186 2.59 2.12 -8.14
N MET A 187 1.31 2.30 -7.78
CA MET A 187 0.51 3.46 -8.17
C MET A 187 1.26 4.77 -7.91
N GLY A 188 1.83 4.94 -6.70
CA GLY A 188 2.66 6.11 -6.38
C GLY A 188 3.90 6.23 -7.27
N GLY A 189 4.48 5.11 -7.71
CA GLY A 189 5.56 5.10 -8.70
C GLY A 189 5.09 5.58 -10.07
N MET A 190 3.89 5.17 -10.50
CA MET A 190 3.27 5.68 -11.73
C MET A 190 2.92 7.17 -11.62
N HIS A 191 2.45 7.62 -10.46
CA HIS A 191 2.28 9.05 -10.19
C HIS A 191 3.63 9.81 -10.21
N THR A 192 4.72 9.21 -9.72
CA THR A 192 6.05 9.84 -9.75
C THR A 192 6.53 10.07 -11.19
N TRP A 193 6.27 9.13 -12.11
CA TRP A 193 6.53 9.33 -13.54
C TRP A 193 5.71 10.50 -14.10
N LEU A 194 4.42 10.58 -13.78
CA LEU A 194 3.55 11.69 -14.19
C LEU A 194 3.98 13.02 -13.60
N TRP A 195 4.35 13.06 -12.31
CA TRP A 195 4.87 14.25 -11.65
C TRP A 195 6.11 14.80 -12.37
N ALA A 196 7.09 13.92 -12.62
CA ALA A 196 8.35 14.31 -13.24
C ALA A 196 8.18 14.85 -14.67
N GLN A 197 7.18 14.33 -15.42
CA GLN A 197 6.92 14.80 -16.78
C GLN A 197 5.99 16.02 -16.85
N LYS A 198 5.01 16.14 -15.93
CA LYS A 198 4.05 17.24 -15.93
C LYS A 198 4.63 18.52 -15.32
N TYR A 199 5.48 18.36 -14.31
CA TYR A 199 6.08 19.43 -13.53
C TYR A 199 7.61 19.30 -13.52
N PRO A 200 8.29 19.34 -14.69
CA PRO A 200 9.68 18.97 -14.83
C PRO A 200 10.64 19.82 -13.98
N ASP A 201 10.28 21.08 -13.72
CA ASP A 201 11.10 22.01 -12.94
C ASP A 201 10.72 22.05 -11.44
N PHE A 202 9.79 21.22 -11.02
CA PHE A 202 9.23 21.28 -9.65
C PHE A 202 9.95 20.38 -8.66
N MET A 203 10.89 19.54 -9.10
CA MET A 203 11.63 18.62 -8.23
C MET A 203 13.06 18.39 -8.68
N ASP A 204 13.96 18.19 -7.71
CA ASP A 204 15.36 17.82 -7.99
C ASP A 204 15.49 16.33 -8.37
N ILE A 205 14.75 15.47 -7.67
CA ILE A 205 14.88 14.01 -7.74
C ILE A 205 13.51 13.36 -7.89
N ALA A 206 13.43 12.32 -8.72
CA ALA A 206 12.27 11.46 -8.88
C ALA A 206 12.64 9.98 -8.69
N VAL A 207 11.93 9.26 -7.82
CA VAL A 207 12.18 7.83 -7.54
C VAL A 207 10.89 7.03 -7.72
N PRO A 208 10.53 6.69 -8.97
CA PRO A 208 9.42 5.77 -9.24
C PRO A 208 9.84 4.34 -8.92
N MET A 209 9.06 3.65 -8.06
CA MET A 209 9.34 2.28 -7.65
C MET A 209 8.22 1.33 -8.05
N ALA A 210 8.58 0.06 -8.35
CA ALA A 210 7.64 -1.00 -8.75
C ALA A 210 6.66 -0.55 -9.83
N SER A 211 7.16 0.14 -10.86
CA SER A 211 6.34 0.77 -11.90
C SER A 211 7.10 0.90 -13.22
N LEU A 212 6.32 1.03 -14.31
CA LEU A 212 6.82 1.35 -15.63
C LEU A 212 6.21 2.67 -16.10
N PRO A 213 6.88 3.45 -16.98
CA PRO A 213 6.30 4.66 -17.53
C PRO A 213 5.31 4.42 -18.68
N THR A 214 5.19 3.18 -19.14
CA THR A 214 4.31 2.78 -20.25
C THR A 214 2.91 2.41 -19.76
N GLU A 215 1.96 2.35 -20.66
CA GLU A 215 0.64 1.77 -20.37
C GLU A 215 0.78 0.36 -19.77
N MET A 216 -0.17 -0.01 -18.93
CA MET A 216 -0.23 -1.37 -18.41
C MET A 216 -0.79 -2.30 -19.47
N SER A 217 -0.07 -3.38 -19.72
CA SER A 217 -0.42 -4.38 -20.73
C SER A 217 -0.16 -5.80 -20.25
N GLY A 218 -0.40 -6.78 -21.08
CA GLY A 218 -0.13 -8.19 -20.80
C GLY A 218 -0.75 -8.65 -19.48
N ARG A 219 0.01 -9.43 -18.69
CA ARG A 219 -0.46 -10.01 -17.41
C ARG A 219 -0.93 -8.93 -16.44
N ASN A 220 -0.20 -7.80 -16.32
CA ASN A 220 -0.55 -6.75 -15.38
C ASN A 220 -1.96 -6.18 -15.66
N TRP A 221 -2.27 -5.83 -16.90
CA TRP A 221 -3.61 -5.33 -17.23
C TRP A 221 -4.68 -6.42 -17.18
N MET A 222 -4.39 -7.62 -17.68
CA MET A 222 -5.34 -8.74 -17.67
C MET A 222 -5.79 -9.09 -16.23
N THR A 223 -4.86 -9.13 -15.27
CA THR A 223 -5.20 -9.42 -13.87
C THR A 223 -5.98 -8.28 -13.21
N ARG A 224 -5.67 -7.02 -13.53
CA ARG A 224 -6.47 -5.85 -13.08
C ARG A 224 -7.90 -5.93 -13.63
N ARG A 225 -8.04 -6.24 -14.92
CA ARG A 225 -9.33 -6.38 -15.55
C ARG A 225 -10.17 -7.51 -14.93
N LEU A 226 -9.54 -8.61 -14.52
CA LEU A 226 -10.22 -9.69 -13.79
C LEU A 226 -10.77 -9.24 -12.43
N ILE A 227 -10.08 -8.37 -11.71
CA ILE A 227 -10.61 -7.78 -10.47
C ILE A 227 -11.84 -6.91 -10.78
N ILE A 228 -11.69 -5.99 -11.74
CA ILE A 228 -12.76 -5.07 -12.15
C ILE A 228 -14.00 -5.86 -12.55
N ASP A 229 -13.85 -6.82 -13.47
CA ASP A 229 -14.97 -7.60 -13.99
C ASP A 229 -15.57 -8.54 -12.93
N SER A 230 -14.77 -9.06 -11.98
CA SER A 230 -15.30 -9.91 -10.90
C SER A 230 -16.23 -9.14 -9.98
N ILE A 231 -15.94 -7.86 -9.70
CA ILE A 231 -16.81 -7.01 -8.90
C ILE A 231 -18.05 -6.59 -9.72
N ARG A 232 -17.85 -6.10 -10.95
CA ARG A 232 -18.95 -5.59 -11.80
C ARG A 232 -19.98 -6.65 -12.15
N ASN A 233 -19.55 -7.90 -12.33
CA ASN A 233 -20.42 -9.03 -12.67
C ASN A 233 -20.95 -9.78 -11.43
N ASP A 234 -20.60 -9.38 -10.20
CA ASP A 234 -21.16 -9.97 -9.00
C ASP A 234 -22.59 -9.45 -8.78
N PRO A 235 -23.61 -10.33 -8.77
CA PRO A 235 -24.99 -9.90 -8.50
C PRO A 235 -25.15 -9.20 -7.14
N GLU A 236 -24.32 -9.53 -6.14
CA GLU A 236 -24.35 -8.92 -4.82
C GLU A 236 -23.81 -7.47 -4.85
N TRP A 237 -23.10 -7.04 -5.87
CA TRP A 237 -22.62 -5.66 -6.03
C TRP A 237 -23.77 -4.66 -6.29
N MET A 238 -24.88 -5.11 -6.90
CA MET A 238 -26.10 -4.32 -7.11
C MET A 238 -25.84 -2.95 -7.75
N HIS A 239 -24.99 -2.88 -8.77
CA HIS A 239 -24.54 -1.65 -9.42
C HIS A 239 -24.00 -0.58 -8.42
N GLY A 240 -23.28 -1.03 -7.42
CA GLY A 240 -22.66 -0.19 -6.39
C GLY A 240 -23.57 0.14 -5.20
N ASN A 241 -24.80 -0.40 -5.16
CA ASN A 241 -25.78 -0.11 -4.09
C ASN A 241 -25.94 -1.27 -3.08
N TYR A 242 -24.93 -2.12 -2.95
CA TYR A 242 -24.94 -3.23 -2.00
C TYR A 242 -25.11 -2.75 -0.53
N THR A 243 -25.70 -3.61 0.28
CA THR A 243 -25.81 -3.41 1.73
C THR A 243 -24.80 -4.24 2.52
N LYS A 244 -24.23 -5.26 1.88
CA LYS A 244 -23.17 -6.14 2.38
C LYS A 244 -22.10 -6.23 1.31
N GLN A 245 -20.84 -6.25 1.72
CA GLN A 245 -19.72 -6.34 0.78
C GLN A 245 -19.81 -7.60 -0.11
N PRO A 246 -19.73 -7.45 -1.44
CA PRO A 246 -19.72 -8.58 -2.36
C PRO A 246 -18.54 -9.52 -2.09
N ARG A 247 -18.79 -10.81 -2.15
CA ARG A 247 -17.73 -11.82 -1.92
C ARG A 247 -16.62 -11.79 -2.98
N SER A 248 -16.96 -11.40 -4.20
CA SER A 248 -16.01 -11.25 -5.29
C SER A 248 -14.89 -10.27 -4.97
N ALA A 249 -15.16 -9.17 -4.26
CA ALA A 249 -14.16 -8.17 -3.91
C ALA A 249 -13.04 -8.75 -3.05
N GLN A 250 -13.37 -9.58 -2.06
CA GLN A 250 -12.38 -10.27 -1.22
C GLN A 250 -11.62 -11.32 -2.02
N PHE A 251 -12.34 -12.20 -2.73
CA PHE A 251 -11.71 -13.28 -3.51
C PHE A 251 -10.74 -12.72 -4.56
N ALA A 252 -11.17 -11.72 -5.33
CA ALA A 252 -10.34 -11.08 -6.35
C ALA A 252 -9.09 -10.42 -5.76
N SER A 253 -9.21 -9.78 -4.59
CA SER A 253 -8.07 -9.17 -3.89
C SER A 253 -7.05 -10.21 -3.44
N VAL A 254 -7.50 -11.32 -2.84
CA VAL A 254 -6.63 -12.41 -2.40
C VAL A 254 -5.96 -13.09 -3.60
N PHE A 255 -6.74 -13.38 -4.66
CA PHE A 255 -6.21 -13.97 -5.88
C PHE A 255 -5.14 -13.08 -6.53
N TYR A 256 -5.44 -11.79 -6.70
CA TYR A 256 -4.50 -10.84 -7.29
C TYR A 256 -3.22 -10.71 -6.48
N ASP A 257 -3.32 -10.64 -5.15
CA ASP A 257 -2.15 -10.55 -4.27
C ASP A 257 -1.24 -11.77 -4.42
N ILE A 258 -1.81 -12.98 -4.39
CA ILE A 258 -1.04 -14.21 -4.59
C ILE A 258 -0.43 -14.30 -5.99
N ALA A 259 -1.20 -13.94 -7.02
CA ALA A 259 -0.77 -14.08 -8.42
C ALA A 259 0.29 -13.04 -8.84
N THR A 260 0.44 -11.94 -8.09
CA THR A 260 1.26 -10.81 -8.54
C THR A 260 2.13 -10.18 -7.46
N SER A 261 2.10 -10.69 -6.24
CA SER A 261 2.90 -10.21 -5.13
C SER A 261 3.43 -11.37 -4.29
N GLY A 262 4.61 -11.20 -3.73
CA GLY A 262 5.21 -12.18 -2.84
C GLY A 262 6.49 -12.82 -3.36
N GLY A 263 6.66 -12.91 -4.68
CA GLY A 263 7.82 -13.56 -5.29
C GLY A 263 7.80 -15.09 -5.14
N ASN A 264 8.17 -15.81 -6.18
CA ASN A 264 8.08 -17.28 -6.19
C ASN A 264 8.91 -17.96 -5.11
N GLN A 265 10.15 -17.48 -4.85
CA GLN A 265 11.02 -18.08 -3.84
C GLN A 265 10.50 -17.87 -2.42
N ALA A 266 10.03 -16.67 -2.09
CA ALA A 266 9.48 -16.35 -0.78
C ALA A 266 8.15 -17.09 -0.52
N LEU A 267 7.29 -17.21 -1.52
CA LEU A 267 6.05 -18.00 -1.42
C LEU A 267 6.37 -19.48 -1.24
N GLN A 268 7.33 -20.05 -1.99
CA GLN A 268 7.75 -21.43 -1.83
C GLN A 268 8.36 -21.70 -0.44
N LYS A 269 9.11 -20.75 0.11
CA LYS A 269 9.66 -20.82 1.47
C LYS A 269 8.55 -20.79 2.53
N THR A 270 7.53 -19.97 2.34
CA THR A 270 6.41 -19.83 3.27
C THR A 270 5.44 -21.01 3.21
N ALA A 271 5.21 -21.54 2.03
CA ALA A 271 4.28 -22.62 1.76
C ALA A 271 4.93 -23.76 0.94
N PRO A 272 5.92 -24.49 1.54
CA PRO A 272 6.72 -25.48 0.82
C PRO A 272 5.99 -26.78 0.49
N THR A 273 4.78 -26.99 1.02
CA THR A 273 3.93 -28.16 0.75
C THR A 273 2.53 -27.70 0.39
N ARG A 274 1.76 -28.57 -0.31
CA ARG A 274 0.35 -28.32 -0.61
C ARG A 274 -0.46 -27.98 0.65
N GLU A 275 -0.26 -28.72 1.73
CA GLU A 275 -0.95 -28.48 3.00
C GLU A 275 -0.66 -27.08 3.57
N LYS A 276 0.59 -26.61 3.48
CA LYS A 276 0.98 -25.26 3.90
C LYS A 276 0.39 -24.18 2.98
N ALA A 277 0.31 -24.45 1.68
CA ALA A 277 -0.33 -23.55 0.73
C ALA A 277 -1.84 -23.44 0.98
N ASP A 278 -2.53 -24.56 1.24
CA ASP A 278 -3.94 -24.58 1.61
C ASP A 278 -4.18 -23.80 2.91
N GLN A 279 -3.38 -24.01 3.96
CA GLN A 279 -3.47 -23.27 5.23
C GLN A 279 -3.29 -21.75 5.03
N LEU A 280 -2.30 -21.33 4.22
CA LEU A 280 -2.06 -19.92 3.91
C LEU A 280 -3.24 -19.30 3.17
N LEU A 281 -3.78 -20.00 2.19
CA LEU A 281 -4.91 -19.54 1.40
C LEU A 281 -6.19 -19.44 2.25
N ASP A 282 -6.49 -20.47 3.06
CA ASP A 282 -7.63 -20.46 3.96
C ASP A 282 -7.55 -19.31 4.98
N GLN A 283 -6.36 -19.06 5.52
CA GLN A 283 -6.13 -17.92 6.40
C GLN A 283 -6.45 -16.58 5.72
N ARG A 284 -6.01 -16.38 4.47
CA ARG A 284 -6.26 -15.15 3.72
C ARG A 284 -7.73 -14.98 3.36
N LEU A 285 -8.39 -16.05 2.92
CA LEU A 285 -9.82 -16.03 2.53
C LEU A 285 -10.77 -15.91 3.73
N SER A 286 -10.38 -16.43 4.91
CA SER A 286 -11.18 -16.32 6.13
C SER A 286 -10.96 -14.99 6.88
N ALA A 287 -9.92 -14.24 6.56
CA ALA A 287 -9.68 -12.94 7.16
C ALA A 287 -10.83 -11.96 6.82
N PRO A 288 -11.29 -11.12 7.75
CA PRO A 288 -12.33 -10.15 7.47
C PRO A 288 -11.91 -9.20 6.34
N PHE A 289 -12.74 -9.07 5.32
CA PHE A 289 -12.54 -8.06 4.28
C PHE A 289 -12.80 -6.67 4.87
N ARG A 290 -11.76 -5.84 4.89
CA ARG A 290 -11.80 -4.49 5.48
C ARG A 290 -11.93 -3.38 4.42
N GLY A 291 -11.95 -3.76 3.14
CA GLY A 291 -12.14 -2.85 2.02
C GLY A 291 -13.60 -2.55 1.75
N ASP A 292 -13.82 -1.68 0.78
CA ASP A 292 -15.11 -1.42 0.17
C ASP A 292 -15.04 -1.74 -1.33
N ALA A 293 -16.07 -2.42 -1.86
CA ALA A 293 -16.04 -2.90 -3.24
C ALA A 293 -16.05 -1.75 -4.27
N ASN A 294 -16.75 -0.64 -3.98
CA ASN A 294 -16.73 0.51 -4.87
C ASN A 294 -15.38 1.23 -4.81
N ASP A 295 -14.81 1.43 -3.61
CA ASP A 295 -13.47 2.03 -3.48
C ASP A 295 -12.42 1.20 -4.23
N LEU A 296 -12.49 -0.12 -4.08
CA LEU A 296 -11.59 -1.05 -4.77
C LEU A 296 -11.76 -0.98 -6.30
N LEU A 297 -13.00 -1.03 -6.78
CA LEU A 297 -13.33 -0.94 -8.20
C LEU A 297 -12.78 0.34 -8.83
N TYR A 298 -13.10 1.50 -8.26
CA TYR A 298 -12.65 2.80 -8.75
C TYR A 298 -11.11 2.93 -8.76
N GLN A 299 -10.44 2.43 -7.73
CA GLN A 299 -8.98 2.46 -7.67
C GLN A 299 -8.32 1.59 -8.78
N TRP A 300 -8.90 0.43 -9.10
CA TRP A 300 -8.38 -0.39 -10.19
C TRP A 300 -8.67 0.23 -11.56
N GLU A 301 -9.85 0.82 -11.74
CA GLU A 301 -10.25 1.49 -12.97
C GLU A 301 -9.46 2.76 -13.25
N SER A 302 -9.11 3.52 -12.21
CA SER A 302 -8.36 4.78 -12.34
C SER A 302 -7.01 4.65 -13.07
N SER A 303 -6.53 3.43 -13.22
CA SER A 303 -5.27 3.12 -13.90
C SER A 303 -5.41 2.80 -15.39
N GLY A 304 -6.64 2.79 -15.92
CA GLY A 304 -6.94 2.25 -17.24
C GLY A 304 -6.33 3.02 -18.42
N ASP A 305 -6.16 4.32 -18.27
CA ASP A 305 -5.60 5.22 -19.29
C ASP A 305 -4.18 5.70 -18.96
N TYR A 306 -3.56 5.16 -17.90
CA TYR A 306 -2.20 5.56 -17.52
C TYR A 306 -1.19 5.27 -18.62
N ASN A 307 -0.48 6.31 -19.03
CA ASN A 307 0.69 6.20 -19.91
C ASN A 307 1.58 7.44 -19.79
N ALA A 308 2.71 7.33 -19.12
CA ALA A 308 3.69 8.41 -18.98
C ALA A 308 4.75 8.41 -20.11
N SER A 309 4.70 7.46 -21.08
CA SER A 309 5.76 7.34 -22.08
C SER A 309 5.85 8.52 -23.05
N GLY A 310 4.76 9.28 -23.23
CA GLY A 310 4.72 10.42 -24.13
C GLY A 310 5.50 11.68 -23.68
N GLY A 311 6.18 11.65 -22.52
CA GLY A 311 6.83 12.83 -21.96
C GLY A 311 8.15 12.60 -21.27
N LEU A 312 8.80 11.48 -21.46
CA LEU A 312 10.02 11.08 -20.74
C LEU A 312 11.19 12.02 -21.01
N GLU A 313 11.29 12.56 -22.22
CA GLU A 313 12.35 13.52 -22.63
C GLU A 313 12.23 14.87 -21.90
N ARG A 314 11.06 15.21 -21.36
CA ARG A 314 10.84 16.46 -20.62
C ARG A 314 11.34 16.39 -19.18
N ILE A 315 11.57 15.19 -18.64
CA ILE A 315 11.99 14.99 -17.26
C ILE A 315 13.37 15.61 -17.04
N GLN A 316 13.46 16.62 -16.15
CA GLN A 316 14.70 17.29 -15.78
C GLN A 316 15.32 16.71 -14.50
N ALA A 317 14.49 16.19 -13.61
CA ALA A 317 14.92 15.61 -12.35
C ALA A 317 15.94 14.47 -12.54
N ALA A 318 16.85 14.32 -11.61
CA ALA A 318 17.66 13.08 -11.51
C ALA A 318 16.73 11.91 -11.15
N LEU A 319 16.59 10.94 -12.06
CA LEU A 319 15.61 9.87 -11.91
C LEU A 319 16.27 8.52 -11.61
N LEU A 320 15.82 7.88 -10.55
CA LEU A 320 16.18 6.50 -10.20
C LEU A 320 14.93 5.62 -10.16
N ALA A 321 14.70 4.83 -11.20
CA ALA A 321 13.64 3.83 -11.23
C ALA A 321 14.09 2.56 -10.48
N ILE A 322 13.28 2.10 -9.51
CA ILE A 322 13.62 0.94 -8.68
C ILE A 322 12.58 -0.16 -8.88
N ASN A 323 13.00 -1.31 -9.39
CA ASN A 323 12.14 -2.48 -9.55
C ASN A 323 12.80 -3.73 -8.97
N SER A 324 12.03 -4.79 -8.72
CA SER A 324 12.51 -6.10 -8.31
C SER A 324 12.53 -7.07 -9.50
N ALA A 325 13.56 -7.91 -9.58
CA ALA A 325 13.69 -8.88 -10.65
C ALA A 325 12.61 -9.99 -10.63
N ASP A 326 11.97 -10.17 -9.48
CA ASP A 326 10.86 -11.11 -9.27
C ASP A 326 9.48 -10.44 -9.26
N ASP A 327 9.37 -9.19 -9.75
CA ASP A 327 8.09 -8.47 -9.83
C ASP A 327 7.24 -8.98 -10.98
N GLU A 328 6.19 -9.73 -10.68
CA GLU A 328 5.24 -10.30 -11.63
C GLU A 328 4.42 -9.26 -12.42
N ARG A 329 4.29 -8.03 -11.89
CA ARG A 329 3.56 -6.93 -12.54
C ARG A 329 4.43 -6.16 -13.53
N ASN A 330 5.72 -6.05 -13.24
CA ASN A 330 6.69 -5.31 -14.03
C ASN A 330 7.90 -6.19 -14.37
N PRO A 331 7.69 -7.33 -15.06
CA PRO A 331 8.74 -8.32 -15.28
C PRO A 331 9.86 -7.75 -16.15
N PRO A 332 11.12 -7.81 -15.68
CA PRO A 332 12.25 -7.17 -16.34
C PRO A 332 12.59 -7.81 -17.69
N GLU A 333 12.26 -9.09 -17.90
CA GLU A 333 12.49 -9.80 -19.16
C GLU A 333 11.76 -9.20 -20.36
N LEU A 334 10.76 -8.34 -20.15
CA LEU A 334 10.10 -7.59 -21.23
C LEU A 334 10.96 -6.43 -21.75
N GLY A 335 12.02 -6.04 -21.05
CA GLY A 335 12.93 -4.96 -21.44
C GLY A 335 12.28 -3.59 -21.56
N LEU A 336 11.06 -3.41 -21.01
CA LEU A 336 10.29 -2.17 -21.15
C LEU A 336 10.99 -1.02 -20.39
N LEU A 337 11.37 -1.22 -19.14
CA LEU A 337 12.04 -0.19 -18.36
C LEU A 337 13.40 0.17 -18.96
N ASP A 338 14.19 -0.83 -19.37
CA ASP A 338 15.52 -0.63 -19.96
C ASP A 338 15.47 0.15 -21.28
N ARG A 339 14.38 0.02 -22.02
CA ARG A 339 14.14 0.79 -23.25
C ARG A 339 13.74 2.22 -22.93
N GLU A 340 12.76 2.41 -22.05
CA GLU A 340 12.17 3.72 -21.79
C GLU A 340 13.10 4.63 -20.97
N ILE A 341 13.87 4.10 -20.04
CA ILE A 341 14.78 4.89 -19.21
C ILE A 341 15.86 5.64 -20.04
N LYS A 342 16.24 5.11 -21.19
CA LYS A 342 17.20 5.74 -22.11
C LYS A 342 16.70 7.06 -22.69
N ARG A 343 15.41 7.32 -22.61
CA ARG A 343 14.75 8.56 -23.04
C ARG A 343 14.78 9.63 -21.95
N VAL A 344 15.12 9.26 -20.72
CA VAL A 344 15.25 10.20 -19.59
C VAL A 344 16.72 10.62 -19.47
N LYS A 345 16.98 11.91 -19.66
CA LYS A 345 18.35 12.46 -19.72
C LYS A 345 19.23 12.06 -18.53
N ASN A 346 18.69 12.13 -17.31
CA ASN A 346 19.38 11.80 -16.06
C ASN A 346 18.78 10.54 -15.41
N GLY A 347 18.30 9.57 -16.25
CA GLY A 347 17.63 8.39 -15.80
C GLY A 347 18.57 7.21 -15.56
N ARG A 348 18.34 6.46 -14.47
CA ARG A 348 19.01 5.19 -14.18
C ARG A 348 18.05 4.20 -13.52
N VAL A 349 18.40 2.92 -13.56
CA VAL A 349 17.60 1.83 -13.00
C VAL A 349 18.39 1.15 -11.89
N LEU A 350 17.70 0.83 -10.80
CA LEU A 350 18.10 -0.17 -9.82
C LEU A 350 17.17 -1.38 -9.95
N LEU A 351 17.69 -2.50 -10.41
CA LEU A 351 16.97 -3.77 -10.40
C LEU A 351 17.43 -4.61 -9.21
N ILE A 352 16.57 -4.77 -8.21
CA ILE A 352 16.85 -5.57 -7.02
C ILE A 352 16.80 -7.05 -7.41
N PRO A 353 17.88 -7.85 -7.20
CA PRO A 353 17.87 -9.27 -7.51
C PRO A 353 16.80 -10.03 -6.73
N GLY A 354 16.09 -10.96 -7.39
CA GLY A 354 15.13 -11.83 -6.75
C GLY A 354 15.77 -12.81 -5.77
N SER A 355 15.16 -13.04 -4.62
CA SER A 355 15.65 -13.96 -3.58
C SER A 355 14.49 -14.48 -2.73
N ASP A 356 14.76 -15.33 -1.75
CA ASP A 356 13.78 -15.76 -0.75
C ASP A 356 13.46 -14.70 0.32
N GLU A 357 14.16 -13.56 0.30
CA GLU A 357 13.90 -12.38 1.13
C GLU A 357 13.13 -11.29 0.39
N THR A 358 13.11 -11.32 -0.94
CA THR A 358 12.30 -10.41 -1.75
C THR A 358 10.82 -10.82 -1.71
N ALA A 359 9.93 -9.99 -2.20
CA ALA A 359 8.50 -10.19 -2.14
C ALA A 359 7.82 -9.80 -3.47
N GLY A 360 8.47 -10.08 -4.61
CA GLY A 360 7.96 -9.71 -5.92
C GLY A 360 7.65 -8.22 -5.97
N HIS A 361 6.45 -7.86 -6.39
CA HIS A 361 5.99 -6.47 -6.42
C HIS A 361 6.07 -5.74 -5.07
N GLY A 362 5.98 -6.46 -3.95
CA GLY A 362 6.09 -5.91 -2.60
C GLY A 362 7.51 -5.62 -2.12
N THR A 363 8.55 -5.97 -2.88
CA THR A 363 9.95 -5.80 -2.49
C THR A 363 10.30 -4.34 -2.22
N THR A 364 9.86 -3.44 -3.09
CA THR A 364 10.17 -2.00 -3.01
C THR A 364 9.53 -1.30 -1.80
N ALA A 365 8.52 -1.91 -1.17
CA ALA A 365 7.98 -1.41 0.10
C ALA A 365 8.93 -1.67 1.30
N ARG A 366 10.03 -2.40 1.09
CA ARG A 366 11.07 -2.71 2.09
C ARG A 366 12.33 -1.90 1.76
N ALA A 367 12.47 -0.73 2.37
CA ALA A 367 13.53 0.23 2.07
C ALA A 367 14.95 -0.32 2.27
N ARG A 368 15.14 -1.34 3.09
CA ARG A 368 16.43 -2.00 3.29
C ARG A 368 17.12 -2.45 1.99
N PHE A 369 16.35 -2.70 0.93
CA PHE A 369 16.90 -3.17 -0.35
C PHE A 369 17.42 -2.03 -1.25
N TRP A 370 17.11 -0.77 -0.93
CA TRP A 370 17.43 0.37 -1.82
C TRP A 370 17.75 1.69 -1.08
N LYS A 371 17.66 1.74 0.25
CA LYS A 371 17.91 2.97 1.03
C LYS A 371 19.32 3.52 0.84
N LYS A 372 20.31 2.65 0.57
CA LYS A 372 21.68 3.06 0.30
C LYS A 372 21.76 3.87 -0.99
N GLU A 373 21.20 3.36 -2.06
CA GLU A 373 21.18 4.00 -3.38
C GLU A 373 20.39 5.31 -3.38
N LEU A 374 19.32 5.37 -2.59
CA LEU A 374 18.60 6.64 -2.35
C LEU A 374 19.50 7.64 -1.63
N GLY A 375 20.22 7.24 -0.59
CA GLY A 375 21.14 8.10 0.15
C GLY A 375 22.26 8.65 -0.74
N GLU A 376 22.86 7.80 -1.58
CA GLU A 376 23.87 8.21 -2.56
C GLU A 376 23.31 9.19 -3.60
N LEU A 377 22.08 8.97 -4.08
CA LEU A 377 21.41 9.87 -5.01
C LEU A 377 21.17 11.25 -4.37
N LEU A 378 20.63 11.30 -3.15
CA LEU A 378 20.39 12.55 -2.41
C LEU A 378 21.68 13.35 -2.18
N GLN A 379 22.80 12.66 -1.97
CA GLN A 379 24.11 13.32 -1.80
C GLN A 379 24.71 13.82 -3.13
N SER A 380 24.45 13.12 -4.23
CA SER A 380 25.07 13.43 -5.54
C SER A 380 24.35 14.56 -6.30
N VAL A 381 23.07 14.82 -5.97
CA VAL A 381 22.25 15.85 -6.64
C VAL A 381 22.22 17.11 -5.76
N PRO A 382 22.66 18.27 -6.24
CA PRO A 382 22.54 19.53 -5.50
C PRO A 382 21.05 19.86 -5.20
N ALA A 383 20.77 20.35 -4.01
CA ALA A 383 19.44 20.88 -3.70
C ALA A 383 19.23 22.24 -4.37
N THR A 384 18.11 22.42 -5.04
CA THR A 384 17.68 23.73 -5.51
C THR A 384 17.35 24.61 -4.31
N GLN A 385 18.07 25.72 -4.15
CA GLN A 385 17.77 26.69 -3.10
C GLN A 385 16.43 27.37 -3.44
N SER A 386 15.37 27.03 -2.70
CA SER A 386 14.17 27.86 -2.71
C SER A 386 14.54 29.20 -2.11
N GLU A 387 14.45 30.29 -2.89
CA GLU A 387 14.60 31.63 -2.34
C GLU A 387 13.61 31.79 -1.18
N GLY A 388 14.11 31.65 0.04
CA GLY A 388 13.37 31.80 1.28
C GLY A 388 12.82 33.20 1.35
N GLY A 389 11.51 33.37 1.23
CA GLY A 389 10.81 34.60 1.39
C GLY A 389 10.88 35.13 2.81
N ALA A 390 11.99 35.75 3.17
CA ALA A 390 12.04 36.70 4.27
C ALA A 390 11.33 38.01 3.85
N ARG A 391 9.99 38.01 3.87
CA ARG A 391 9.24 39.28 3.97
C ARG A 391 8.92 39.51 5.45
N GLY A 392 9.91 40.00 6.18
CA GLY A 392 9.68 40.68 7.45
C GLY A 392 8.76 41.85 7.19
N GLY A 393 7.55 41.80 7.72
CA GLY A 393 6.65 42.93 7.74
C GLY A 393 7.28 44.10 8.56
N GLN A 394 7.81 45.10 7.90
CA GLN A 394 8.03 46.39 8.50
C GLN A 394 6.68 47.09 8.68
N THR A 395 6.10 47.00 9.85
CA THR A 395 5.08 47.91 10.33
C THR A 395 5.72 49.30 10.41
N LYS A 396 5.43 50.17 9.46
CA LYS A 396 5.65 51.60 9.63
C LYS A 396 4.60 52.14 10.62
N ARG A 397 5.12 52.79 11.64
CA ARG A 397 4.34 53.67 12.57
C ARG A 397 3.76 54.88 11.81
#